data_edceb74f54c5b8ff440eb25ede8db836
#
_entry.id   edceb74f54c5b8ff440eb25ede8db836
#
_cell.length_a   1.000
_cell.length_b   1.000
_cell.length_c   1.000
_cell.angle_alpha   90.00
_cell.angle_beta   90.00
_cell.angle_gamma   90.00
#
_symmetry.space_group_name_H-M   'P 1'
#
loop_
_entity.id
_entity.type
_entity.pdbx_description
1 polymer ?
#
loop_
_entity_poly.entity_id
_entity_poly.type
_entity_poly.pdbx_seq_one_letter_code
_entity_poly.pdbx_strand_id
1 'polypeptide(L)'
;DMHYEWQDENWMKDRKKNNALDAPWSVYEVHLNSWMRPDKNDEESYNSYAQMQELLVPYVKEMGFTHIELMPVMEHPFDGSWGYQGTGFFAPTSRFGSPQDFMKLVEAFHQAGIGVILDWVPSHFPYDAHGLFMFDGTHTYEYADMRKGYHPDWNSYIFNYKRGEVKSFLISSARFWFDKFHADGLRVDAVSSMLKLNYSRTEGQWEPNEFGGDGNIEAIAFIKDLNETTFRDFPDVQTIAEESTDWPGVSKPTFAGGLGFGMKWMMGWMHDTLDYFKLDPIERQHHQDKFAFSMMYYYDENFMLPLSHDEVVHGKSPMIYKMPGDDWQKFANLRLLYSYMFTHPGGKLLFMGNEFGSTTEWNYKSELPWELLQHPSHKMLKDCVRDLCFLLRNEPALYEKQFVQDGFEWIDLNHRQESVIVYRRKGILPENDLLVILNMTPVVRNDWKIYAQGKETWKEVFNSDEKKYWGTGDVFNPAPVVKLVDKNTQQYEINVHLPALGAVVLK
;
A
#
# COMPACT_ATOMS: atom_id res chain seq x y z
N ASP A 1 22.24 11.09 -23.43
CA ASP A 1 22.98 9.88 -23.14
C ASP A 1 22.42 9.26 -21.84
N MET A 2 22.06 7.98 -21.89
CA MET A 2 21.48 7.22 -20.75
C MET A 2 22.49 6.22 -20.18
N HIS A 3 23.78 6.42 -20.47
CA HIS A 3 24.82 5.54 -19.94
C HIS A 3 24.97 5.74 -18.43
N TYR A 4 24.91 4.62 -17.68
CA TYR A 4 25.11 4.56 -16.24
C TYR A 4 25.71 3.21 -15.87
N GLU A 5 26.71 3.19 -15.02
CA GLU A 5 27.34 1.97 -14.51
C GLU A 5 26.74 1.63 -13.14
N TRP A 6 25.82 0.68 -13.13
CA TRP A 6 25.12 0.24 -11.93
C TRP A 6 26.04 -0.53 -10.95
N GLN A 7 25.82 -0.31 -9.68
CA GLN A 7 26.52 -1.00 -8.58
C GLN A 7 25.51 -1.67 -7.62
N ASP A 8 24.43 -2.22 -8.15
CA ASP A 8 23.35 -2.86 -7.42
C ASP A 8 23.25 -4.37 -7.72
N GLU A 9 24.32 -5.02 -8.17
CA GLU A 9 24.32 -6.43 -8.57
C GLU A 9 23.83 -7.36 -7.46
N ASN A 10 24.13 -7.07 -6.20
CA ASN A 10 23.68 -7.86 -5.07
C ASN A 10 22.15 -7.82 -4.93
N TRP A 11 21.54 -6.63 -5.08
CA TRP A 11 20.10 -6.49 -5.09
C TRP A 11 19.48 -7.23 -6.27
N MET A 12 19.99 -7.01 -7.47
CA MET A 12 19.50 -7.62 -8.70
C MET A 12 19.55 -9.15 -8.66
N LYS A 13 20.57 -9.72 -8.03
CA LYS A 13 20.68 -11.17 -7.80
C LYS A 13 19.58 -11.72 -6.89
N ASP A 14 19.24 -10.97 -5.83
CA ASP A 14 18.26 -11.38 -4.82
C ASP A 14 16.86 -10.83 -5.09
N ARG A 15 16.69 -10.02 -6.15
CA ARG A 15 15.47 -9.28 -6.47
C ARG A 15 14.23 -10.18 -6.57
N LYS A 16 14.36 -11.34 -7.20
CA LYS A 16 13.27 -12.31 -7.31
C LYS A 16 12.77 -12.77 -5.95
N LYS A 17 13.66 -12.98 -4.98
CA LYS A 17 13.31 -13.36 -3.62
C LYS A 17 12.68 -12.19 -2.87
N ASN A 18 13.23 -10.99 -3.02
CA ASN A 18 12.77 -9.80 -2.32
C ASN A 18 11.39 -9.32 -2.80
N ASN A 19 11.08 -9.55 -4.08
CA ASN A 19 9.82 -9.17 -4.72
C ASN A 19 8.83 -10.34 -4.87
N ALA A 20 9.11 -11.49 -4.24
CA ALA A 20 8.18 -12.62 -4.27
C ALA A 20 6.89 -12.32 -3.49
N LEU A 21 5.80 -13.00 -3.85
CA LEU A 21 4.51 -12.84 -3.18
C LEU A 21 4.51 -13.40 -1.75
N ASP A 22 5.43 -14.31 -1.43
CA ASP A 22 5.66 -14.87 -0.10
C ASP A 22 6.81 -14.16 0.66
N ALA A 23 7.24 -13.00 0.19
CA ALA A 23 8.14 -12.10 0.90
C ALA A 23 7.36 -11.04 1.70
N PRO A 24 7.99 -10.39 2.70
CA PRO A 24 7.36 -9.27 3.40
C PRO A 24 7.24 -8.04 2.48
N TRP A 25 6.08 -7.40 2.50
CA TRP A 25 5.80 -6.18 1.76
C TRP A 25 5.29 -5.10 2.70
N SER A 26 6.15 -4.14 3.02
CA SER A 26 5.78 -2.86 3.63
C SER A 26 6.30 -1.73 2.75
N VAL A 27 5.39 -0.95 2.21
CA VAL A 27 5.66 0.06 1.19
C VAL A 27 5.44 1.45 1.77
N TYR A 28 6.43 2.31 1.64
CA TYR A 28 6.36 3.72 2.00
C TYR A 28 6.08 4.53 0.75
N GLU A 29 4.87 5.09 0.62
CA GLU A 29 4.47 5.91 -0.52
C GLU A 29 4.92 7.35 -0.32
N VAL A 30 5.63 7.90 -1.30
CA VAL A 30 6.29 9.22 -1.20
C VAL A 30 6.02 10.08 -2.42
N HIS A 31 5.64 11.32 -2.17
CA HIS A 31 5.68 12.41 -3.13
C HIS A 31 6.98 13.22 -2.90
N LEU A 32 7.92 13.12 -3.82
CA LEU A 32 9.28 13.66 -3.63
C LEU A 32 9.30 15.16 -3.36
N ASN A 33 8.46 15.94 -4.07
CA ASN A 33 8.43 17.41 -3.95
C ASN A 33 8.07 17.90 -2.55
N SER A 34 7.27 17.12 -1.79
CA SER A 34 6.65 17.57 -0.54
C SER A 34 7.00 16.70 0.66
N TRP A 35 7.92 15.75 0.51
CA TRP A 35 8.41 14.97 1.66
C TRP A 35 9.25 15.83 2.57
N MET A 36 10.22 16.55 2.01
CA MET A 36 11.07 17.54 2.71
C MET A 36 11.57 18.55 1.69
N ARG A 37 11.70 19.82 2.09
CA ARG A 37 12.13 20.92 1.22
C ARG A 37 13.40 21.58 1.77
N PRO A 38 14.31 22.09 0.91
CA PRO A 38 15.45 22.89 1.36
C PRO A 38 15.01 24.18 2.04
N ASP A 39 13.97 24.84 1.52
CA ASP A 39 13.28 25.98 2.14
C ASP A 39 11.78 25.70 2.21
N LYS A 40 11.28 25.49 3.42
CA LYS A 40 9.85 25.18 3.66
C LYS A 40 8.90 26.30 3.31
N ASN A 41 9.39 27.54 3.13
CA ASN A 41 8.60 28.71 2.78
C ASN A 41 8.54 28.97 1.26
N ASP A 42 9.32 28.23 0.48
CA ASP A 42 9.37 28.33 -0.98
C ASP A 42 8.74 27.09 -1.62
N GLU A 43 7.56 27.28 -2.26
CA GLU A 43 6.83 26.21 -2.93
C GLU A 43 7.59 25.62 -4.13
N GLU A 44 8.57 26.33 -4.68
CA GLU A 44 9.40 25.87 -5.81
C GLU A 44 10.79 25.36 -5.35
N SER A 45 11.03 25.31 -4.05
CA SER A 45 12.27 24.78 -3.48
C SER A 45 12.19 23.25 -3.38
N TYR A 46 12.91 22.54 -4.23
CA TYR A 46 12.93 21.07 -4.27
C TYR A 46 14.30 20.52 -3.90
N ASN A 47 14.32 19.45 -3.13
CA ASN A 47 15.52 18.64 -2.98
C ASN A 47 15.82 17.91 -4.30
N SER A 48 17.08 17.91 -4.70
CA SER A 48 17.55 17.11 -5.84
C SER A 48 17.48 15.61 -5.54
N TYR A 49 17.55 14.76 -6.57
CA TYR A 49 17.70 13.31 -6.39
C TYR A 49 18.89 12.97 -5.50
N ALA A 50 20.01 13.69 -5.62
CA ALA A 50 21.19 13.49 -4.79
C ALA A 50 20.92 13.85 -3.31
N GLN A 51 20.21 14.95 -3.03
CA GLN A 51 19.81 15.31 -1.67
C GLN A 51 18.82 14.30 -1.09
N MET A 52 17.87 13.80 -1.90
CA MET A 52 16.95 12.74 -1.48
C MET A 52 17.69 11.44 -1.16
N GLN A 53 18.76 11.12 -1.88
CA GLN A 53 19.61 9.98 -1.55
C GLN A 53 20.17 10.10 -0.13
N GLU A 54 20.58 11.29 0.29
CA GLU A 54 21.15 11.54 1.63
C GLU A 54 20.10 11.61 2.74
N LEU A 55 18.88 12.07 2.43
CA LEU A 55 17.82 12.32 3.41
C LEU A 55 16.82 11.17 3.49
N LEU A 56 16.29 10.75 2.35
CA LEU A 56 15.17 9.81 2.28
C LEU A 56 15.61 8.35 2.43
N VAL A 57 16.72 7.95 1.81
CA VAL A 57 17.19 6.55 1.87
C VAL A 57 17.51 6.11 3.30
N PRO A 58 18.27 6.88 4.11
CA PRO A 58 18.50 6.53 5.52
C PRO A 58 17.21 6.47 6.34
N TYR A 59 16.27 7.39 6.09
CA TYR A 59 14.98 7.42 6.79
C TYR A 59 14.16 6.15 6.52
N VAL A 60 13.97 5.78 5.26
CA VAL A 60 13.21 4.58 4.88
C VAL A 60 13.88 3.31 5.43
N LYS A 61 15.21 3.27 5.40
CA LYS A 61 15.98 2.16 5.98
C LYS A 61 15.80 2.06 7.50
N GLU A 62 15.91 3.17 8.21
CA GLU A 62 15.68 3.24 9.67
C GLU A 62 14.27 2.75 10.03
N MET A 63 13.27 3.16 9.24
CA MET A 63 11.88 2.76 9.44
C MET A 63 11.60 1.28 9.14
N GLY A 64 12.50 0.59 8.46
CA GLY A 64 12.36 -0.83 8.17
C GLY A 64 11.39 -1.17 7.05
N PHE A 65 10.93 -0.22 6.24
CA PHE A 65 10.13 -0.50 5.05
C PHE A 65 10.89 -1.38 4.07
N THR A 66 10.21 -2.30 3.42
CA THR A 66 10.82 -3.19 2.42
C THR A 66 10.95 -2.53 1.06
N HIS A 67 10.03 -1.65 0.74
CA HIS A 67 9.94 -0.94 -0.54
C HIS A 67 9.58 0.52 -0.31
N ILE A 68 9.96 1.35 -1.27
CA ILE A 68 9.42 2.69 -1.44
C ILE A 68 8.57 2.70 -2.71
N GLU A 69 7.44 3.40 -2.68
CA GLU A 69 6.66 3.72 -3.88
C GLU A 69 6.72 5.22 -4.13
N LEU A 70 7.26 5.60 -5.26
CA LEU A 70 7.33 6.99 -5.66
C LEU A 70 6.07 7.35 -6.45
N MET A 71 5.29 8.32 -5.97
CA MET A 71 4.25 8.95 -6.78
C MET A 71 4.86 9.42 -8.10
N PRO A 72 4.08 9.61 -9.18
CA PRO A 72 4.64 9.65 -10.53
C PRO A 72 5.84 10.57 -10.69
N VAL A 73 6.97 10.01 -11.09
CA VAL A 73 8.24 10.72 -11.37
C VAL A 73 8.49 10.91 -12.86
N MET A 74 7.62 10.39 -13.71
CA MET A 74 7.65 10.66 -15.15
C MET A 74 7.43 12.15 -15.38
N GLU A 75 8.11 12.73 -16.39
CA GLU A 75 8.04 14.17 -16.64
C GLU A 75 6.61 14.64 -16.86
N HIS A 76 6.26 15.71 -16.19
CA HIS A 76 4.93 16.32 -16.22
C HIS A 76 5.04 17.84 -16.04
N PRO A 77 4.19 18.66 -16.71
CA PRO A 77 4.31 20.10 -16.68
C PRO A 77 3.72 20.76 -15.44
N PHE A 78 2.71 20.13 -14.82
CA PHE A 78 1.89 20.75 -13.77
C PHE A 78 2.06 20.00 -12.43
N ASP A 79 2.69 20.64 -11.45
CA ASP A 79 2.90 20.08 -10.11
C ASP A 79 1.61 19.71 -9.38
N GLY A 80 0.55 20.51 -9.60
CA GLY A 80 -0.76 20.26 -9.01
C GLY A 80 -1.44 18.98 -9.49
N SER A 81 -0.91 18.32 -10.51
CA SER A 81 -1.32 16.98 -10.92
C SER A 81 -0.70 15.87 -10.09
N TRP A 82 0.24 16.18 -9.20
CA TRP A 82 1.01 15.23 -8.40
C TRP A 82 1.83 14.24 -9.26
N GLY A 83 1.99 14.57 -10.55
CA GLY A 83 2.64 13.73 -11.55
C GLY A 83 1.68 12.85 -12.37
N TYR A 84 0.38 12.83 -12.06
CA TYR A 84 -0.59 11.98 -12.77
C TYR A 84 -0.97 12.49 -14.17
N GLN A 85 -0.56 13.70 -14.56
CA GLN A 85 -0.72 14.23 -15.92
C GLN A 85 0.64 14.27 -16.63
N GLY A 86 1.18 13.08 -16.91
CA GLY A 86 2.50 12.91 -17.51
C GLY A 86 2.55 13.26 -19.00
N THR A 87 3.64 13.89 -19.43
CA THR A 87 3.96 14.17 -20.83
C THR A 87 5.21 13.44 -21.31
N GLY A 88 6.06 12.97 -20.38
CA GLY A 88 7.31 12.29 -20.69
C GLY A 88 7.35 10.84 -20.19
N PHE A 89 6.78 9.91 -20.93
CA PHE A 89 6.66 8.49 -20.56
C PHE A 89 7.98 7.72 -20.51
N PHE A 90 9.05 8.30 -21.04
CA PHE A 90 10.41 7.76 -21.10
C PHE A 90 11.44 8.69 -20.45
N ALA A 91 11.01 9.55 -19.53
CA ALA A 91 11.91 10.49 -18.87
C ALA A 91 11.50 10.69 -17.42
N PRO A 92 12.43 10.56 -16.45
CA PRO A 92 12.19 11.05 -15.10
C PRO A 92 12.13 12.58 -15.13
N THR A 93 11.32 13.16 -14.23
CA THR A 93 11.19 14.62 -14.16
C THR A 93 12.55 15.29 -13.93
N SER A 94 12.81 16.34 -14.70
CA SER A 94 14.05 17.12 -14.59
C SER A 94 14.09 18.07 -13.39
N ARG A 95 12.98 18.20 -12.64
CA ARG A 95 12.89 19.04 -11.44
C ARG A 95 13.95 18.75 -10.40
N PHE A 96 14.35 17.49 -10.29
CA PHE A 96 15.21 16.99 -9.22
C PHE A 96 16.62 16.63 -9.69
N GLY A 97 16.92 16.76 -10.97
CA GLY A 97 18.22 16.44 -11.53
C GLY A 97 18.17 15.67 -12.83
N SER A 98 19.30 15.08 -13.20
CA SER A 98 19.45 14.29 -14.42
C SER A 98 18.86 12.88 -14.27
N PRO A 99 18.63 12.16 -15.39
CA PRO A 99 18.28 10.75 -15.35
C PRO A 99 19.28 9.89 -14.58
N GLN A 100 20.57 10.19 -14.70
CA GLN A 100 21.64 9.48 -13.96
C GLN A 100 21.56 9.73 -12.45
N ASP A 101 21.14 10.93 -12.03
CA ASP A 101 20.93 11.20 -10.60
C ASP A 101 19.75 10.39 -10.05
N PHE A 102 18.71 10.18 -10.86
CA PHE A 102 17.62 9.29 -10.49
C PHE A 102 18.05 7.81 -10.44
N MET A 103 18.90 7.36 -11.38
CA MET A 103 19.50 6.03 -11.32
C MET A 103 20.31 5.82 -10.04
N LYS A 104 21.09 6.83 -9.62
CA LYS A 104 21.85 6.79 -8.35
C LYS A 104 20.92 6.71 -7.14
N LEU A 105 19.78 7.39 -7.16
CA LEU A 105 18.80 7.32 -6.08
C LEU A 105 18.21 5.90 -5.97
N VAL A 106 17.83 5.29 -7.09
CA VAL A 106 17.33 3.90 -7.12
C VAL A 106 18.42 2.93 -6.63
N GLU A 107 19.65 3.07 -7.11
CA GLU A 107 20.81 2.28 -6.66
C GLU A 107 21.04 2.40 -5.16
N ALA A 108 20.91 3.60 -4.60
CA ALA A 108 21.08 3.83 -3.17
C ALA A 108 20.00 3.11 -2.34
N PHE A 109 18.76 3.06 -2.81
CA PHE A 109 17.72 2.26 -2.19
C PHE A 109 18.05 0.77 -2.25
N HIS A 110 18.49 0.26 -3.40
CA HIS A 110 18.90 -1.14 -3.58
C HIS A 110 20.05 -1.51 -2.63
N GLN A 111 21.08 -0.67 -2.54
CA GLN A 111 22.19 -0.86 -1.60
C GLN A 111 21.76 -0.82 -0.14
N ALA A 112 20.67 -0.11 0.17
CA ALA A 112 20.06 -0.10 1.50
C ALA A 112 19.12 -1.31 1.74
N GLY A 113 18.93 -2.19 0.76
CA GLY A 113 18.03 -3.34 0.84
C GLY A 113 16.55 -2.99 0.68
N ILE A 114 16.26 -1.94 -0.10
CA ILE A 114 14.90 -1.40 -0.32
C ILE A 114 14.59 -1.45 -1.82
N GLY A 115 13.46 -2.08 -2.18
CA GLY A 115 12.94 -2.07 -3.54
C GLY A 115 12.28 -0.74 -3.90
N VAL A 116 12.24 -0.43 -5.19
CA VAL A 116 11.65 0.82 -5.70
C VAL A 116 10.48 0.50 -6.63
N ILE A 117 9.31 0.96 -6.25
CA ILE A 117 8.08 0.89 -7.05
C ILE A 117 7.83 2.28 -7.62
N LEU A 118 7.48 2.36 -8.90
CA LEU A 118 7.10 3.60 -9.55
C LEU A 118 5.60 3.62 -9.82
N ASP A 119 4.96 4.72 -9.49
CA ASP A 119 3.58 4.96 -9.86
C ASP A 119 3.53 5.35 -11.34
N TRP A 120 2.85 4.56 -12.16
CA TRP A 120 2.83 4.67 -13.61
C TRP A 120 1.41 4.81 -14.13
N VAL A 121 1.19 5.75 -15.05
CA VAL A 121 -0.13 6.19 -15.48
C VAL A 121 -0.36 5.90 -16.98
N PRO A 122 -0.76 4.66 -17.34
CA PRO A 122 -1.03 4.31 -18.75
C PRO A 122 -2.48 4.60 -19.16
N SER A 123 -3.29 5.18 -18.29
CA SER A 123 -4.72 5.39 -18.53
C SER A 123 -5.02 6.62 -19.37
N HIS A 124 -4.30 7.71 -19.14
CA HIS A 124 -4.59 9.00 -19.74
C HIS A 124 -3.36 9.92 -19.82
N PHE A 125 -3.51 11.03 -20.51
CA PHE A 125 -2.50 12.10 -20.64
C PHE A 125 -3.17 13.47 -20.82
N PRO A 126 -2.47 14.58 -20.47
CA PRO A 126 -3.01 15.93 -20.57
C PRO A 126 -3.02 16.46 -22.02
N TYR A 127 -3.68 17.59 -22.23
CA TYR A 127 -3.81 18.24 -23.54
C TYR A 127 -2.71 19.27 -23.85
N ASP A 128 -1.63 19.29 -23.09
CA ASP A 128 -0.51 20.22 -23.30
C ASP A 128 0.04 20.13 -24.73
N ALA A 129 0.22 21.29 -25.38
CA ALA A 129 0.55 21.38 -26.79
C ALA A 129 1.92 20.74 -27.16
N HIS A 130 2.81 20.58 -26.20
CA HIS A 130 4.09 19.90 -26.37
C HIS A 130 4.04 18.40 -26.06
N GLY A 131 2.87 17.89 -25.63
CA GLY A 131 2.64 16.49 -25.25
C GLY A 131 2.08 15.65 -26.40
N LEU A 132 1.27 14.66 -26.05
CA LEU A 132 0.78 13.64 -26.98
C LEU A 132 -0.55 13.99 -27.65
N PHE A 133 -1.32 14.93 -27.08
CA PHE A 133 -2.63 15.31 -27.61
C PHE A 133 -2.51 15.90 -29.03
N MET A 134 -3.26 15.34 -29.98
CA MET A 134 -3.25 15.77 -31.39
C MET A 134 -1.81 15.86 -31.93
N PHE A 135 -0.97 14.90 -31.62
CA PHE A 135 0.49 14.93 -31.79
C PHE A 135 0.96 15.36 -33.18
N ASP A 136 0.32 14.87 -34.22
CA ASP A 136 0.57 15.22 -35.61
C ASP A 136 -0.54 16.00 -36.29
N GLY A 137 -1.42 16.60 -35.46
CA GLY A 137 -2.65 17.27 -35.91
C GLY A 137 -3.82 16.32 -36.08
N THR A 138 -3.65 15.04 -35.72
CA THR A 138 -4.73 14.02 -35.67
C THR A 138 -4.73 13.31 -34.33
N HIS A 139 -5.76 12.48 -34.07
CA HIS A 139 -5.86 11.66 -32.86
C HIS A 139 -4.93 10.43 -32.94
N THR A 140 -3.61 10.66 -32.78
CA THR A 140 -2.60 9.63 -32.91
C THR A 140 -2.56 8.71 -31.68
N TYR A 141 -2.60 9.26 -30.49
CA TYR A 141 -2.50 8.53 -29.22
C TYR A 141 -3.84 8.29 -28.55
N GLU A 142 -4.77 9.21 -28.70
CA GLU A 142 -6.12 9.15 -28.09
C GLU A 142 -7.18 8.61 -29.06
N TYR A 143 -8.32 8.18 -28.52
CA TYR A 143 -9.51 7.90 -29.32
C TYR A 143 -10.09 9.21 -29.87
N ALA A 144 -10.53 9.21 -31.14
CA ALA A 144 -11.17 10.36 -31.77
C ALA A 144 -12.57 10.65 -31.20
N ASP A 145 -13.31 9.62 -30.82
CA ASP A 145 -14.61 9.75 -30.17
C ASP A 145 -14.43 10.10 -28.69
N MET A 146 -14.81 11.29 -28.29
CA MET A 146 -14.67 11.80 -26.93
C MET A 146 -15.48 11.01 -25.88
N ARG A 147 -16.51 10.28 -26.28
CA ARG A 147 -17.21 9.34 -25.38
C ARG A 147 -16.33 8.18 -24.91
N LYS A 148 -15.24 7.92 -25.61
CA LYS A 148 -14.23 6.90 -25.29
C LYS A 148 -12.85 7.49 -25.04
N GLY A 149 -12.55 8.64 -25.60
CA GLY A 149 -11.21 9.26 -25.64
C GLY A 149 -10.99 10.41 -24.66
N TYR A 150 -12.01 10.81 -23.89
CA TYR A 150 -11.89 11.92 -22.94
C TYR A 150 -12.36 11.51 -21.55
N HIS A 151 -11.60 11.92 -20.51
CA HIS A 151 -11.92 11.65 -19.12
C HIS A 151 -12.47 12.91 -18.46
N PRO A 152 -13.79 12.99 -18.14
CA PRO A 152 -14.41 14.22 -17.65
C PRO A 152 -13.93 14.65 -16.28
N ASP A 153 -13.62 13.72 -15.37
CA ASP A 153 -13.21 14.04 -14.00
C ASP A 153 -11.81 14.64 -13.93
N TRP A 154 -10.92 14.23 -14.85
CA TRP A 154 -9.50 14.62 -14.82
C TRP A 154 -9.13 15.56 -15.97
N ASN A 155 -10.08 15.91 -16.83
CA ASN A 155 -9.86 16.77 -17.99
C ASN A 155 -8.64 16.29 -18.80
N SER A 156 -8.63 15.02 -19.15
CA SER A 156 -7.51 14.33 -19.80
C SER A 156 -7.99 13.41 -20.92
N TYR A 157 -7.07 12.99 -21.78
CA TYR A 157 -7.37 12.15 -22.92
C TYR A 157 -6.96 10.70 -22.67
N ILE A 158 -7.77 9.75 -23.13
CA ILE A 158 -7.60 8.33 -22.92
C ILE A 158 -6.85 7.72 -24.10
N PHE A 159 -5.81 6.94 -23.82
CA PHE A 159 -5.05 6.24 -24.83
C PHE A 159 -5.92 5.32 -25.68
N ASN A 160 -5.66 5.32 -26.99
CA ASN A 160 -6.33 4.43 -27.95
C ASN A 160 -5.68 3.03 -27.93
N TYR A 161 -6.11 2.18 -27.03
CA TYR A 161 -5.58 0.82 -26.86
C TYR A 161 -5.88 -0.10 -28.06
N LYS A 162 -6.72 0.31 -29.01
CA LYS A 162 -6.96 -0.43 -30.25
C LYS A 162 -5.77 -0.35 -31.20
N ARG A 163 -4.99 0.75 -31.14
CA ARG A 163 -3.82 0.92 -32.00
C ARG A 163 -2.63 0.14 -31.46
N GLY A 164 -2.04 -0.70 -32.33
CA GLY A 164 -0.84 -1.48 -32.00
C GLY A 164 0.34 -0.60 -31.62
N GLU A 165 0.50 0.55 -32.29
CA GLU A 165 1.54 1.55 -32.02
C GLU A 165 1.43 2.14 -30.62
N VAL A 166 0.20 2.45 -30.17
CA VAL A 166 -0.06 2.98 -28.82
C VAL A 166 0.22 1.92 -27.76
N LYS A 167 -0.23 0.68 -27.98
CA LYS A 167 0.11 -0.43 -27.10
C LYS A 167 1.62 -0.66 -27.01
N SER A 168 2.30 -0.64 -28.16
CA SER A 168 3.77 -0.76 -28.21
C SER A 168 4.46 0.37 -27.45
N PHE A 169 3.99 1.61 -27.60
CA PHE A 169 4.50 2.78 -26.88
C PHE A 169 4.40 2.59 -25.36
N LEU A 170 3.23 2.22 -24.86
CA LEU A 170 2.98 2.04 -23.42
C LEU A 170 3.77 0.85 -22.84
N ILE A 171 3.77 -0.30 -23.52
CA ILE A 171 4.54 -1.48 -23.06
C ILE A 171 6.04 -1.18 -23.09
N SER A 172 6.53 -0.44 -24.09
CA SER A 172 7.92 -0.01 -24.15
C SER A 172 8.27 0.95 -23.01
N SER A 173 7.34 1.84 -22.61
CA SER A 173 7.51 2.70 -21.45
C SER A 173 7.65 1.89 -20.17
N ALA A 174 6.77 0.92 -19.92
CA ALA A 174 6.90 0.05 -18.76
C ALA A 174 8.25 -0.69 -18.73
N ARG A 175 8.64 -1.30 -19.86
CA ARG A 175 9.94 -1.97 -20.00
C ARG A 175 11.12 -1.03 -19.75
N PHE A 176 11.04 0.21 -20.22
CA PHE A 176 12.08 1.23 -20.05
C PHE A 176 12.38 1.48 -18.57
N TRP A 177 11.36 1.56 -17.70
CA TRP A 177 11.55 1.76 -16.28
C TRP A 177 12.16 0.54 -15.59
N PHE A 178 11.81 -0.67 -16.03
CA PHE A 178 12.44 -1.90 -15.52
C PHE A 178 13.87 -2.08 -16.01
N ASP A 179 14.13 -1.83 -17.31
CA ASP A 179 15.43 -2.09 -17.95
C ASP A 179 16.47 -1.01 -17.65
N LYS A 180 16.06 0.27 -17.69
CA LYS A 180 17.01 1.40 -17.58
C LYS A 180 17.13 1.94 -16.16
N PHE A 181 16.07 1.84 -15.36
CA PHE A 181 16.05 2.39 -14.02
C PHE A 181 15.96 1.32 -12.92
N HIS A 182 16.02 0.05 -13.30
CA HIS A 182 15.97 -1.09 -12.37
C HIS A 182 14.79 -1.05 -11.41
N ALA A 183 13.65 -0.47 -11.80
CA ALA A 183 12.45 -0.47 -10.97
C ALA A 183 12.06 -1.91 -10.56
N ASP A 184 11.63 -2.09 -9.32
CA ASP A 184 11.20 -3.38 -8.78
C ASP A 184 9.72 -3.64 -9.01
N GLY A 185 8.97 -2.59 -9.27
CA GLY A 185 7.55 -2.69 -9.56
C GLY A 185 7.00 -1.44 -10.23
N LEU A 186 5.84 -1.60 -10.86
CA LEU A 186 4.98 -0.52 -11.30
C LEU A 186 3.64 -0.64 -10.58
N ARG A 187 3.25 0.43 -9.90
CA ARG A 187 1.86 0.62 -9.48
C ARG A 187 1.13 1.26 -10.66
N VAL A 188 0.12 0.57 -11.17
CA VAL A 188 -0.64 1.02 -12.34
C VAL A 188 -1.88 1.77 -11.87
N ASP A 189 -1.88 3.07 -12.15
CA ASP A 189 -2.91 4.00 -11.74
C ASP A 189 -4.23 3.81 -12.49
N ALA A 190 -5.35 4.00 -11.80
CA ALA A 190 -6.68 4.12 -12.37
C ALA A 190 -7.09 2.97 -13.31
N VAL A 191 -6.76 1.73 -12.96
CA VAL A 191 -7.09 0.56 -13.79
C VAL A 191 -8.60 0.44 -14.02
N SER A 192 -9.44 0.79 -13.03
CA SER A 192 -10.89 0.82 -13.18
C SER A 192 -11.36 1.68 -14.36
N SER A 193 -10.73 2.84 -14.54
CA SER A 193 -11.06 3.77 -15.64
C SER A 193 -10.71 3.22 -17.02
N MET A 194 -9.72 2.31 -17.08
CA MET A 194 -9.32 1.63 -18.30
C MET A 194 -10.27 0.49 -18.64
N LEU A 195 -10.72 -0.26 -17.63
CA LEU A 195 -11.56 -1.45 -17.81
C LEU A 195 -13.01 -1.12 -18.19
N LYS A 196 -13.52 0.04 -17.76
CA LYS A 196 -14.94 0.40 -17.86
C LYS A 196 -15.17 1.56 -18.81
N LEU A 197 -15.94 1.32 -19.90
CA LEU A 197 -16.34 2.35 -20.86
C LEU A 197 -17.26 3.40 -20.24
N ASN A 198 -18.03 3.03 -19.23
CA ASN A 198 -18.97 3.90 -18.52
C ASN A 198 -18.37 4.56 -17.28
N TYR A 199 -17.05 4.40 -17.03
CA TYR A 199 -16.41 5.00 -15.86
C TYR A 199 -16.63 6.51 -15.80
N SER A 200 -17.19 7.02 -14.68
CA SER A 200 -17.56 8.44 -14.47
C SER A 200 -18.44 9.06 -15.56
N ARG A 201 -19.23 8.25 -16.26
CA ARG A 201 -20.14 8.68 -17.32
C ARG A 201 -21.56 8.29 -17.02
N THR A 202 -22.50 9.17 -17.41
CA THR A 202 -23.94 8.89 -17.37
C THR A 202 -24.43 8.30 -18.69
N GLU A 203 -25.67 7.85 -18.72
CA GLU A 203 -26.31 7.36 -19.92
C GLU A 203 -26.22 8.39 -21.08
N GLY A 204 -25.86 7.94 -22.26
CA GLY A 204 -25.62 8.76 -23.45
C GLY A 204 -24.22 9.37 -23.55
N GLN A 205 -23.39 9.30 -22.50
CA GLN A 205 -22.01 9.81 -22.51
C GLN A 205 -20.97 8.72 -22.84
N TRP A 206 -21.40 7.49 -23.08
CA TRP A 206 -20.57 6.36 -23.44
C TRP A 206 -21.32 5.43 -24.39
N GLU A 207 -20.59 4.53 -25.05
CA GLU A 207 -21.16 3.49 -25.89
C GLU A 207 -20.70 2.10 -25.43
N PRO A 208 -21.60 1.12 -25.43
CA PRO A 208 -21.23 -0.27 -25.11
C PRO A 208 -20.26 -0.82 -26.14
N ASN A 209 -19.50 -1.85 -25.73
CA ASN A 209 -18.64 -2.60 -26.63
C ASN A 209 -19.46 -3.43 -27.64
N GLU A 210 -18.78 -4.09 -28.57
CA GLU A 210 -19.39 -4.89 -29.64
C GLU A 210 -20.30 -6.03 -29.13
N PHE A 211 -20.19 -6.42 -27.85
CA PHE A 211 -21.04 -7.42 -27.19
C PHE A 211 -22.15 -6.81 -26.34
N GLY A 212 -22.29 -5.49 -26.33
CA GLY A 212 -23.30 -4.77 -25.56
C GLY A 212 -22.96 -4.52 -24.11
N GLY A 213 -21.73 -4.85 -23.67
CA GLY A 213 -21.24 -4.63 -22.31
C GLY A 213 -20.47 -3.32 -22.12
N ASP A 214 -20.13 -3.04 -20.86
CA ASP A 214 -19.39 -1.85 -20.46
C ASP A 214 -17.85 -2.03 -20.40
N GLY A 215 -17.37 -3.25 -20.62
CA GLY A 215 -15.93 -3.55 -20.64
C GLY A 215 -15.23 -2.96 -21.87
N ASN A 216 -14.09 -2.28 -21.65
CA ASN A 216 -13.22 -1.83 -22.72
C ASN A 216 -12.31 -2.97 -23.19
N ILE A 217 -12.74 -3.68 -24.22
CA ILE A 217 -12.07 -4.90 -24.72
C ILE A 217 -10.63 -4.63 -25.12
N GLU A 218 -10.37 -3.49 -25.77
CA GLU A 218 -9.03 -3.13 -26.22
C GLU A 218 -8.10 -2.83 -25.02
N ALA A 219 -8.60 -2.16 -23.99
CA ALA A 219 -7.84 -1.89 -22.75
C ALA A 219 -7.56 -3.19 -21.97
N ILE A 220 -8.54 -4.09 -21.89
CA ILE A 220 -8.38 -5.42 -21.27
C ILE A 220 -7.28 -6.21 -21.98
N ALA A 221 -7.29 -6.24 -23.31
CA ALA A 221 -6.24 -6.87 -24.09
C ALA A 221 -4.88 -6.24 -23.87
N PHE A 222 -4.81 -4.90 -23.85
CA PHE A 222 -3.56 -4.17 -23.55
C PHE A 222 -3.01 -4.54 -22.16
N ILE A 223 -3.83 -4.55 -21.12
CA ILE A 223 -3.41 -4.89 -19.75
C ILE A 223 -2.84 -6.31 -19.69
N LYS A 224 -3.48 -7.27 -20.36
CA LYS A 224 -2.97 -8.64 -20.44
C LYS A 224 -1.63 -8.71 -21.16
N ASP A 225 -1.52 -8.06 -22.30
CA ASP A 225 -0.24 -7.98 -23.09
C ASP A 225 0.87 -7.32 -22.26
N LEU A 226 0.54 -6.27 -21.49
CA LEU A 226 1.47 -5.57 -20.59
C LEU A 226 2.02 -6.53 -19.53
N ASN A 227 1.15 -7.22 -18.80
CA ASN A 227 1.56 -8.10 -17.71
C ASN A 227 2.29 -9.35 -18.24
N GLU A 228 1.83 -9.96 -19.33
CA GLU A 228 2.51 -11.10 -19.96
C GLU A 228 3.91 -10.72 -20.43
N THR A 229 4.06 -9.56 -21.07
CA THR A 229 5.35 -9.07 -21.53
C THR A 229 6.26 -8.75 -20.34
N THR A 230 5.75 -8.08 -19.32
CA THR A 230 6.50 -7.73 -18.12
C THR A 230 7.06 -8.98 -17.44
N PHE A 231 6.23 -9.95 -17.10
CA PHE A 231 6.69 -11.14 -16.38
C PHE A 231 7.49 -12.13 -17.23
N ARG A 232 7.33 -12.11 -18.55
CA ARG A 232 8.21 -12.84 -19.47
C ARG A 232 9.62 -12.28 -19.47
N ASP A 233 9.77 -10.94 -19.54
CA ASP A 233 11.05 -10.28 -19.75
C ASP A 233 11.72 -9.90 -18.41
N PHE A 234 10.93 -9.67 -17.36
CA PHE A 234 11.36 -9.30 -15.98
C PHE A 234 10.60 -10.15 -14.95
N PRO A 235 10.94 -11.45 -14.80
CA PRO A 235 10.20 -12.36 -13.92
C PRO A 235 10.41 -12.09 -12.42
N ASP A 236 11.21 -11.10 -12.06
CA ASP A 236 11.64 -10.72 -10.73
C ASP A 236 11.07 -9.36 -10.26
N VAL A 237 10.15 -8.78 -11.01
CA VAL A 237 9.45 -7.53 -10.65
C VAL A 237 7.99 -7.79 -10.30
N GLN A 238 7.27 -6.76 -9.87
CA GLN A 238 5.83 -6.81 -9.65
C GLN A 238 5.08 -5.72 -10.42
N THR A 239 3.85 -6.03 -10.80
CA THR A 239 2.85 -5.05 -11.21
C THR A 239 1.71 -5.04 -10.20
N ILE A 240 1.28 -3.85 -9.79
CA ILE A 240 0.31 -3.65 -8.72
C ILE A 240 -0.81 -2.76 -9.26
N ALA A 241 -2.03 -3.30 -9.31
CA ALA A 241 -3.17 -2.55 -9.83
C ALA A 241 -3.82 -1.68 -8.76
N GLU A 242 -4.00 -0.40 -9.05
CA GLU A 242 -5.01 0.40 -8.36
C GLU A 242 -6.32 0.23 -9.12
N GLU A 243 -7.14 -0.70 -8.63
CA GLU A 243 -8.44 -1.07 -9.19
C GLU A 243 -9.46 -1.12 -8.05
N SER A 244 -10.47 -0.24 -8.11
CA SER A 244 -11.39 0.03 -7.00
C SER A 244 -12.75 -0.66 -7.15
N THR A 245 -12.97 -1.40 -8.23
CA THR A 245 -14.24 -2.10 -8.50
C THR A 245 -14.18 -3.57 -8.11
N ASP A 246 -15.26 -4.27 -8.34
CA ASP A 246 -15.41 -5.70 -8.17
C ASP A 246 -14.95 -6.53 -9.40
N TRP A 247 -14.12 -5.94 -10.27
CA TRP A 247 -13.62 -6.67 -11.45
C TRP A 247 -12.88 -7.94 -11.02
N PRO A 248 -13.29 -9.12 -11.54
CA PRO A 248 -12.74 -10.38 -11.06
C PRO A 248 -11.38 -10.69 -11.68
N GLY A 249 -10.48 -11.31 -10.90
CA GLY A 249 -9.25 -11.89 -11.42
C GLY A 249 -8.21 -10.88 -11.84
N VAL A 250 -8.18 -9.69 -11.23
CA VAL A 250 -7.16 -8.64 -11.52
C VAL A 250 -5.75 -9.19 -11.34
N SER A 251 -5.49 -9.92 -10.25
CA SER A 251 -4.20 -10.54 -9.95
C SER A 251 -4.17 -12.06 -10.24
N LYS A 252 -5.09 -12.55 -11.05
CA LYS A 252 -5.03 -13.93 -11.56
C LYS A 252 -4.25 -13.98 -12.86
N PRO A 253 -3.58 -15.11 -13.16
CA PRO A 253 -2.87 -15.29 -14.43
C PRO A 253 -3.79 -15.14 -15.64
N THR A 254 -3.25 -14.62 -16.74
CA THR A 254 -4.00 -14.39 -17.99
C THR A 254 -4.53 -15.70 -18.59
N PHE A 255 -3.78 -16.80 -18.50
CA PHE A 255 -4.22 -18.11 -18.97
C PHE A 255 -5.40 -18.69 -18.16
N ALA A 256 -5.63 -18.18 -16.94
CA ALA A 256 -6.79 -18.51 -16.12
C ALA A 256 -7.93 -17.48 -16.25
N GLY A 257 -7.85 -16.59 -17.24
CA GLY A 257 -8.85 -15.56 -17.52
C GLY A 257 -8.63 -14.23 -16.77
N GLY A 258 -7.58 -14.13 -15.96
CA GLY A 258 -7.26 -12.92 -15.21
C GLY A 258 -6.59 -11.83 -16.03
N LEU A 259 -6.30 -10.69 -15.39
CA LEU A 259 -5.59 -9.56 -15.99
C LEU A 259 -4.07 -9.68 -15.90
N GLY A 260 -3.56 -10.57 -15.04
CA GLY A 260 -2.14 -10.89 -14.93
C GLY A 260 -1.31 -9.99 -14.02
N PHE A 261 -1.90 -9.09 -13.26
CA PHE A 261 -1.16 -8.32 -12.24
C PHE A 261 -0.60 -9.24 -11.14
N GLY A 262 0.50 -8.83 -10.52
CA GLY A 262 1.02 -9.53 -9.36
C GLY A 262 0.18 -9.29 -8.11
N MET A 263 -0.26 -8.04 -7.90
CA MET A 263 -1.06 -7.61 -6.75
C MET A 263 -2.13 -6.59 -7.14
N LYS A 264 -3.11 -6.43 -6.25
CA LYS A 264 -4.17 -5.43 -6.35
C LYS A 264 -4.33 -4.70 -5.00
N TRP A 265 -4.54 -3.38 -5.01
CA TRP A 265 -4.95 -2.65 -3.81
C TRP A 265 -6.31 -3.13 -3.30
N MET A 266 -6.41 -3.33 -1.98
CA MET A 266 -7.64 -3.77 -1.31
C MET A 266 -8.45 -2.56 -0.81
N MET A 267 -9.14 -1.89 -1.74
CA MET A 267 -9.89 -0.67 -1.43
C MET A 267 -11.05 -0.94 -0.47
N GLY A 268 -11.70 -2.10 -0.56
CA GLY A 268 -12.76 -2.50 0.37
C GLY A 268 -12.28 -2.60 1.81
N TRP A 269 -11.12 -3.20 2.04
CA TRP A 269 -10.50 -3.24 3.36
C TRP A 269 -10.21 -1.82 3.90
N MET A 270 -9.70 -0.95 3.07
CA MET A 270 -9.40 0.44 3.45
C MET A 270 -10.67 1.16 3.89
N HIS A 271 -11.74 1.10 3.09
CA HIS A 271 -13.01 1.73 3.45
C HIS A 271 -13.62 1.17 4.73
N ASP A 272 -13.76 -0.14 4.83
CA ASP A 272 -14.35 -0.79 6.00
C ASP A 272 -13.55 -0.54 7.27
N THR A 273 -12.22 -0.58 7.18
CA THR A 273 -11.32 -0.36 8.31
C THR A 273 -11.39 1.09 8.80
N LEU A 274 -11.30 2.07 7.90
CA LEU A 274 -11.39 3.48 8.28
C LEU A 274 -12.77 3.84 8.82
N ASP A 275 -13.84 3.31 8.23
CA ASP A 275 -15.19 3.51 8.75
C ASP A 275 -15.36 2.95 10.16
N TYR A 276 -14.79 1.77 10.43
CA TYR A 276 -14.83 1.17 11.77
C TYR A 276 -14.04 2.00 12.79
N PHE A 277 -12.81 2.39 12.45
CA PHE A 277 -11.95 3.13 13.39
C PHE A 277 -12.43 4.55 13.67
N LYS A 278 -13.20 5.16 12.79
CA LYS A 278 -13.87 6.47 13.02
C LYS A 278 -14.97 6.41 14.07
N LEU A 279 -15.53 5.23 14.31
CA LEU A 279 -16.62 5.07 15.29
C LEU A 279 -16.11 5.33 16.70
N ASP A 280 -16.97 5.94 17.54
CA ASP A 280 -16.78 5.90 18.97
C ASP A 280 -16.68 4.44 19.42
N PRO A 281 -15.74 4.09 20.30
CA PRO A 281 -15.54 2.70 20.74
C PRO A 281 -16.81 1.99 21.24
N ILE A 282 -17.77 2.73 21.80
CA ILE A 282 -19.05 2.16 22.27
C ILE A 282 -19.90 1.62 21.09
N GLU A 283 -19.78 2.21 19.91
CA GLU A 283 -20.54 1.81 18.72
C GLU A 283 -19.89 0.63 17.99
N ARG A 284 -18.61 0.37 18.22
CA ARG A 284 -17.83 -0.67 17.51
C ARG A 284 -18.43 -2.06 17.65
N GLN A 285 -19.08 -2.36 18.78
CA GLN A 285 -19.78 -3.63 19.02
C GLN A 285 -20.82 -3.99 17.95
N HIS A 286 -21.41 -2.98 17.30
CA HIS A 286 -22.43 -3.15 16.27
C HIS A 286 -21.84 -3.34 14.86
N HIS A 287 -20.54 -3.12 14.68
CA HIS A 287 -19.87 -3.08 13.38
C HIS A 287 -18.69 -4.05 13.24
N GLN A 288 -18.55 -5.00 14.14
CA GLN A 288 -17.44 -5.97 14.11
C GLN A 288 -17.42 -6.83 12.85
N ASP A 289 -18.54 -6.98 12.15
CA ASP A 289 -18.64 -7.69 10.87
C ASP A 289 -17.76 -7.09 9.77
N LYS A 290 -17.42 -5.80 9.84
CA LYS A 290 -16.50 -5.15 8.88
C LYS A 290 -15.13 -5.82 8.84
N PHE A 291 -14.64 -6.37 9.95
CA PHE A 291 -13.41 -7.15 9.96
C PHE A 291 -13.55 -8.51 9.29
N ALA A 292 -14.64 -9.22 9.59
CA ALA A 292 -14.89 -10.53 9.01
C ALA A 292 -15.17 -10.44 7.51
N PHE A 293 -15.87 -9.39 7.07
CA PHE A 293 -16.29 -9.21 5.69
C PHE A 293 -15.10 -9.16 4.73
N SER A 294 -14.05 -8.41 5.04
CA SER A 294 -12.86 -8.31 4.19
C SER A 294 -12.19 -9.67 3.95
N MET A 295 -12.21 -10.56 4.96
CA MET A 295 -11.62 -11.90 4.82
C MET A 295 -12.48 -12.88 4.00
N MET A 296 -13.75 -12.56 3.74
CA MET A 296 -14.62 -13.42 2.91
C MET A 296 -14.17 -13.45 1.45
N TYR A 297 -13.60 -12.35 0.93
CA TYR A 297 -13.11 -12.25 -0.46
C TYR A 297 -11.61 -12.05 -0.55
N TYR A 298 -10.90 -12.02 0.58
CA TYR A 298 -9.47 -11.75 0.62
C TYR A 298 -8.65 -12.64 -0.32
N TYR A 299 -8.98 -13.91 -0.44
CA TYR A 299 -8.24 -14.89 -1.25
C TYR A 299 -8.63 -14.90 -2.74
N ASP A 300 -9.52 -14.02 -3.15
CA ASP A 300 -9.87 -13.85 -4.56
C ASP A 300 -8.75 -13.18 -5.35
N GLU A 301 -7.93 -12.36 -4.68
CA GLU A 301 -6.81 -11.61 -5.25
C GLU A 301 -5.58 -11.65 -4.34
N ASN A 302 -4.42 -11.26 -4.87
CA ASN A 302 -3.23 -10.98 -4.08
C ASN A 302 -3.28 -9.51 -3.63
N PHE A 303 -3.81 -9.27 -2.43
CA PHE A 303 -4.11 -7.92 -1.99
C PHE A 303 -2.95 -7.20 -1.30
N MET A 304 -2.83 -5.90 -1.58
CA MET A 304 -2.07 -4.93 -0.81
C MET A 304 -3.04 -3.99 -0.09
N LEU A 305 -2.83 -3.77 1.20
CA LEU A 305 -3.67 -2.93 2.04
C LEU A 305 -3.21 -1.47 1.92
N PRO A 306 -3.98 -0.56 1.28
CA PRO A 306 -3.54 0.81 1.05
C PRO A 306 -4.09 1.76 2.12
N LEU A 307 -3.22 2.50 2.77
CA LEU A 307 -3.51 3.79 3.38
C LEU A 307 -2.71 4.84 2.62
N SER A 308 -3.20 5.16 1.41
CA SER A 308 -2.51 5.96 0.42
C SER A 308 -2.72 7.46 0.60
N HIS A 309 -2.09 8.26 -0.27
CA HIS A 309 -2.26 9.70 -0.34
C HIS A 309 -3.72 10.13 -0.48
N ASP A 310 -4.56 9.37 -1.19
CA ASP A 310 -5.97 9.69 -1.41
C ASP A 310 -6.80 9.77 -0.14
N GLU A 311 -6.35 9.13 0.94
CA GLU A 311 -7.10 9.09 2.20
C GLU A 311 -6.84 10.29 3.11
N VAL A 312 -5.89 11.15 2.77
CA VAL A 312 -5.46 12.29 3.60
C VAL A 312 -5.47 13.63 2.84
N VAL A 313 -6.33 13.73 1.83
CA VAL A 313 -6.50 14.92 0.98
C VAL A 313 -7.98 15.28 0.81
N HIS A 314 -8.26 16.45 0.24
CA HIS A 314 -9.59 16.87 -0.25
C HIS A 314 -10.70 16.80 0.82
N GLY A 315 -10.40 17.20 2.05
CA GLY A 315 -11.38 17.26 3.14
C GLY A 315 -11.64 15.92 3.82
N LYS A 316 -10.82 14.90 3.53
CA LYS A 316 -10.93 13.58 4.18
C LYS A 316 -10.33 13.53 5.59
N SER A 317 -9.64 14.55 6.02
CA SER A 317 -8.89 14.69 7.27
C SER A 317 -7.61 13.84 7.35
N PRO A 318 -6.57 14.26 8.07
CA PRO A 318 -5.41 13.41 8.35
C PRO A 318 -5.79 12.21 9.21
N MET A 319 -4.99 11.15 9.17
CA MET A 319 -5.29 9.88 9.87
C MET A 319 -5.59 10.08 11.36
N ILE A 320 -4.80 10.91 12.04
CA ILE A 320 -4.96 11.14 13.48
C ILE A 320 -6.34 11.71 13.85
N TYR A 321 -6.91 12.57 12.99
CA TYR A 321 -8.21 13.19 13.23
C TYR A 321 -9.40 12.37 12.70
N LYS A 322 -9.12 11.23 12.04
CA LYS A 322 -10.16 10.21 11.81
C LYS A 322 -10.43 9.39 13.07
N MET A 323 -9.48 9.37 14.02
CA MET A 323 -9.59 8.61 15.26
C MET A 323 -10.41 9.35 16.30
N PRO A 324 -11.34 8.67 17.02
CA PRO A 324 -12.15 9.27 18.07
C PRO A 324 -11.39 9.45 19.39
N GLY A 325 -11.99 10.21 20.31
CA GLY A 325 -11.55 10.35 21.68
C GLY A 325 -10.63 11.55 21.92
N ASP A 326 -9.99 11.56 23.08
CA ASP A 326 -8.96 12.54 23.44
C ASP A 326 -7.64 12.29 22.72
N ASP A 327 -6.64 13.10 22.95
CA ASP A 327 -5.37 13.01 22.24
C ASP A 327 -4.68 11.67 22.48
N TRP A 328 -4.67 11.17 23.72
CA TRP A 328 -4.09 9.86 23.98
C TRP A 328 -4.84 8.74 23.26
N GLN A 329 -6.17 8.77 23.26
CA GLN A 329 -7.02 7.79 22.60
C GLN A 329 -6.87 7.83 21.08
N LYS A 330 -6.69 9.00 20.48
CA LYS A 330 -6.38 9.13 19.04
C LYS A 330 -5.09 8.40 18.67
N PHE A 331 -4.02 8.63 19.42
CA PHE A 331 -2.76 7.93 19.19
C PHE A 331 -2.86 6.43 19.49
N ALA A 332 -3.57 6.04 20.54
CA ALA A 332 -3.84 4.63 20.84
C ALA A 332 -4.59 3.94 19.69
N ASN A 333 -5.63 4.59 19.14
CA ASN A 333 -6.35 4.09 17.98
C ASN A 333 -5.48 3.99 16.73
N LEU A 334 -4.56 4.93 16.48
CA LEU A 334 -3.60 4.84 15.37
C LEU A 334 -2.64 3.66 15.55
N ARG A 335 -2.08 3.48 16.74
CA ARG A 335 -1.23 2.31 17.03
C ARG A 335 -1.99 1.01 16.82
N LEU A 336 -3.25 0.97 17.24
CA LEU A 336 -4.13 -0.19 17.05
C LEU A 336 -4.45 -0.45 15.58
N LEU A 337 -4.80 0.59 14.82
CA LEU A 337 -5.03 0.52 13.37
C LEU A 337 -3.80 -0.02 12.63
N TYR A 338 -2.63 0.53 12.90
CA TYR A 338 -1.40 0.08 12.26
C TYR A 338 -0.99 -1.32 12.69
N SER A 339 -1.21 -1.68 13.95
CA SER A 339 -0.99 -3.06 14.42
C SER A 339 -1.90 -4.05 13.69
N TYR A 340 -3.17 -3.71 13.50
CA TYR A 340 -4.11 -4.49 12.69
C TYR A 340 -3.64 -4.61 11.24
N MET A 341 -3.30 -3.49 10.60
CA MET A 341 -2.80 -3.45 9.23
C MET A 341 -1.58 -4.35 9.03
N PHE A 342 -0.58 -4.24 9.91
CA PHE A 342 0.68 -4.98 9.78
C PHE A 342 0.56 -6.47 10.12
N THR A 343 -0.41 -6.86 10.89
CA THR A 343 -0.66 -8.27 11.23
C THR A 343 -1.74 -8.94 10.37
N HIS A 344 -2.55 -8.16 9.62
CA HIS A 344 -3.48 -8.67 8.61
C HIS A 344 -2.69 -9.27 7.43
N PRO A 345 -3.20 -10.32 6.75
CA PRO A 345 -2.56 -10.81 5.52
C PRO A 345 -2.47 -9.73 4.43
N GLY A 346 -1.46 -9.85 3.57
CA GLY A 346 -1.26 -8.98 2.42
C GLY A 346 -0.12 -7.97 2.58
N GLY A 347 0.24 -7.31 1.50
CA GLY A 347 1.17 -6.19 1.51
C GLY A 347 0.60 -4.98 2.26
N LYS A 348 1.47 -4.07 2.71
CA LYS A 348 1.08 -2.85 3.44
C LYS A 348 1.60 -1.66 2.68
N LEU A 349 0.76 -0.66 2.44
CA LEU A 349 1.18 0.62 1.88
C LEU A 349 0.74 1.75 2.81
N LEU A 350 1.71 2.55 3.24
CA LEU A 350 1.50 3.68 4.12
C LEU A 350 2.07 4.94 3.48
N PHE A 351 1.21 5.94 3.28
CA PHE A 351 1.62 7.24 2.74
C PHE A 351 2.45 8.03 3.74
N MET A 352 3.46 8.74 3.25
CA MET A 352 4.36 9.59 4.02
C MET A 352 3.60 10.53 4.97
N GLY A 353 4.11 10.67 6.20
CA GLY A 353 3.51 11.48 7.26
C GLY A 353 2.52 10.72 8.15
N ASN A 354 1.90 9.64 7.66
CA ASN A 354 1.00 8.82 8.47
C ASN A 354 1.74 8.09 9.59
N GLU A 355 3.00 7.74 9.38
CA GLU A 355 3.84 7.00 10.35
C GLU A 355 4.09 7.79 11.64
N PHE A 356 4.01 9.12 11.60
CA PHE A 356 4.14 9.95 12.79
C PHE A 356 2.87 10.75 13.13
N GLY A 357 1.74 10.42 12.48
CA GLY A 357 0.45 11.05 12.79
C GLY A 357 0.38 12.52 12.39
N SER A 358 0.76 12.84 11.14
CA SER A 358 0.61 14.21 10.60
C SER A 358 -0.75 14.79 10.97
N THR A 359 -0.77 16.02 11.47
CA THR A 359 -1.99 16.74 11.92
C THR A 359 -2.64 17.57 10.81
N THR A 360 -2.03 17.60 9.64
CA THR A 360 -2.54 18.31 8.46
C THR A 360 -2.83 17.32 7.35
N GLU A 361 -3.84 17.61 6.55
CA GLU A 361 -3.99 16.94 5.25
C GLU A 361 -2.72 17.17 4.43
N TRP A 362 -2.40 16.19 3.58
CA TRP A 362 -1.29 16.35 2.66
C TRP A 362 -1.53 17.52 1.70
N ASN A 363 -0.54 18.39 1.60
CA ASN A 363 -0.50 19.49 0.67
C ASN A 363 0.81 19.41 -0.14
N TYR A 364 0.70 19.19 -1.45
CA TYR A 364 1.85 19.09 -2.33
C TYR A 364 2.73 20.35 -2.38
N LYS A 365 2.20 21.49 -1.94
CA LYS A 365 2.90 22.79 -1.89
C LYS A 365 3.74 23.00 -0.65
N SER A 366 3.64 22.14 0.35
CA SER A 366 4.39 22.24 1.61
C SER A 366 5.07 20.90 1.92
N GLU A 367 6.16 20.97 2.68
CA GLU A 367 6.76 19.74 3.23
C GLU A 367 5.89 19.14 4.34
N LEU A 368 6.20 17.90 4.73
CA LEU A 368 5.59 17.27 5.89
C LEU A 368 5.89 18.08 7.18
N PRO A 369 4.98 18.07 8.17
CA PRO A 369 5.17 18.82 9.42
C PRO A 369 6.19 18.11 10.34
N TRP A 370 7.46 18.08 9.94
CA TRP A 370 8.55 17.40 10.65
C TRP A 370 8.77 17.88 12.08
N GLU A 371 8.36 19.10 12.40
CA GLU A 371 8.39 19.67 13.76
C GLU A 371 7.56 18.85 14.76
N LEU A 372 6.56 18.11 14.30
CA LEU A 372 5.76 17.25 15.17
C LEU A 372 6.59 16.18 15.86
N LEU A 373 7.73 15.76 15.27
CA LEU A 373 8.63 14.79 15.87
C LEU A 373 9.33 15.30 17.15
N GLN A 374 9.23 16.59 17.46
CA GLN A 374 9.66 17.15 18.74
C GLN A 374 8.71 16.75 19.89
N HIS A 375 7.48 16.34 19.57
CA HIS A 375 6.50 15.88 20.54
C HIS A 375 6.59 14.37 20.76
N PRO A 376 6.65 13.90 22.02
CA PRO A 376 6.79 12.48 22.33
C PRO A 376 5.71 11.59 21.67
N SER A 377 4.46 12.04 21.61
CA SER A 377 3.35 11.29 21.02
C SER A 377 3.60 10.93 19.54
N HIS A 378 4.05 11.90 18.75
CA HIS A 378 4.33 11.71 17.32
C HIS A 378 5.61 10.91 17.10
N LYS A 379 6.67 11.22 17.83
CA LYS A 379 7.94 10.49 17.75
C LYS A 379 7.77 9.02 18.12
N MET A 380 7.06 8.73 19.21
CA MET A 380 6.85 7.36 19.69
C MET A 380 5.85 6.58 18.83
N LEU A 381 4.88 7.26 18.16
CA LEU A 381 4.06 6.63 17.13
C LEU A 381 4.92 6.19 15.94
N LYS A 382 5.85 7.04 15.47
CA LYS A 382 6.83 6.69 14.44
C LYS A 382 7.64 5.44 14.85
N ASP A 383 8.10 5.39 16.10
CA ASP A 383 8.82 4.23 16.62
C ASP A 383 7.95 2.96 16.63
N CYS A 384 6.65 3.07 16.90
CA CYS A 384 5.71 1.97 16.82
C CYS A 384 5.60 1.43 15.37
N VAL A 385 5.46 2.32 14.40
CA VAL A 385 5.40 1.92 12.97
C VAL A 385 6.71 1.28 12.53
N ARG A 386 7.85 1.81 12.94
CA ARG A 386 9.16 1.20 12.69
C ARG A 386 9.21 -0.24 13.22
N ASP A 387 8.83 -0.43 14.48
CA ASP A 387 8.89 -1.75 15.12
C ASP A 387 7.87 -2.72 14.47
N LEU A 388 6.73 -2.24 13.96
CA LEU A 388 5.80 -3.03 13.16
C LEU A 388 6.41 -3.44 11.80
N CYS A 389 7.15 -2.57 11.12
CA CYS A 389 7.88 -2.92 9.91
C CYS A 389 8.91 -4.04 10.18
N PHE A 390 9.65 -3.94 11.29
CA PHE A 390 10.59 -5.00 11.68
C PHE A 390 9.89 -6.27 12.15
N LEU A 391 8.77 -6.19 12.83
CA LEU A 391 7.94 -7.35 13.16
C LEU A 391 7.54 -8.11 11.89
N LEU A 392 7.04 -7.39 10.87
CA LEU A 392 6.69 -7.97 9.58
C LEU A 392 7.88 -8.66 8.92
N ARG A 393 9.06 -8.04 8.95
CA ARG A 393 10.29 -8.63 8.36
C ARG A 393 10.78 -9.89 9.09
N ASN A 394 10.61 -9.92 10.41
CA ASN A 394 11.23 -10.93 11.27
C ASN A 394 10.31 -12.11 11.59
N GLU A 395 9.00 -11.96 11.38
CA GLU A 395 8.02 -12.98 11.71
C GLU A 395 7.46 -13.64 10.43
N PRO A 396 7.95 -14.83 10.07
CA PRO A 396 7.58 -15.53 8.84
C PRO A 396 6.07 -15.75 8.69
N ALA A 397 5.35 -15.97 9.81
CA ALA A 397 3.90 -16.13 9.77
C ALA A 397 3.16 -14.93 9.17
N LEU A 398 3.76 -13.75 9.15
CA LEU A 398 3.13 -12.54 8.61
C LEU A 398 3.20 -12.44 7.08
N TYR A 399 4.07 -13.23 6.42
CA TYR A 399 4.23 -13.12 4.96
C TYR A 399 4.32 -14.45 4.19
N GLU A 400 4.86 -15.54 4.78
CA GLU A 400 5.08 -16.80 4.06
C GLU A 400 3.80 -17.37 3.42
N LYS A 401 2.65 -17.20 4.07
CA LYS A 401 1.34 -17.70 3.64
C LYS A 401 0.31 -16.57 3.49
N GLN A 402 0.77 -15.36 3.18
CA GLN A 402 -0.14 -14.19 3.18
C GLN A 402 -1.23 -14.24 2.10
N PHE A 403 -1.04 -15.00 1.03
CA PHE A 403 -1.99 -15.12 -0.07
C PHE A 403 -2.61 -16.52 -0.20
N VAL A 404 -2.44 -17.35 0.81
CA VAL A 404 -3.06 -18.69 0.84
C VAL A 404 -3.95 -18.85 2.07
N GLN A 405 -5.09 -19.50 1.88
CA GLN A 405 -6.14 -19.61 2.90
C GLN A 405 -5.64 -20.21 4.22
N ASP A 406 -4.71 -21.18 4.15
CA ASP A 406 -4.11 -21.80 5.33
C ASP A 406 -3.23 -20.85 6.17
N GLY A 407 -2.92 -19.65 5.69
CA GLY A 407 -2.11 -18.66 6.42
C GLY A 407 -2.84 -17.86 7.50
N PHE A 408 -4.17 -17.98 7.58
CA PHE A 408 -4.99 -17.18 8.48
C PHE A 408 -6.11 -18.01 9.10
N GLU A 409 -6.41 -17.75 10.37
CA GLU A 409 -7.50 -18.39 11.08
C GLU A 409 -8.14 -17.42 12.07
N TRP A 410 -9.46 -17.23 11.98
CA TRP A 410 -10.20 -16.59 13.06
C TRP A 410 -10.21 -17.48 14.29
N ILE A 411 -9.73 -16.97 15.42
CA ILE A 411 -9.79 -17.67 16.70
C ILE A 411 -11.05 -17.27 17.47
N ASP A 412 -11.33 -15.97 17.53
CA ASP A 412 -12.53 -15.48 18.22
C ASP A 412 -13.03 -14.16 17.61
N LEU A 413 -14.29 -14.18 17.18
CA LEU A 413 -15.05 -13.02 16.70
C LEU A 413 -16.34 -12.82 17.50
N ASN A 414 -16.56 -13.57 18.60
CA ASN A 414 -17.86 -13.63 19.25
C ASN A 414 -18.03 -12.59 20.36
N HIS A 415 -16.95 -11.99 20.83
CA HIS A 415 -16.96 -10.97 21.88
C HIS A 415 -17.29 -9.58 21.33
N ARG A 416 -18.49 -9.44 20.76
CA ARG A 416 -18.95 -8.18 20.14
C ARG A 416 -19.11 -7.05 21.15
N GLN A 417 -19.71 -7.34 22.33
CA GLN A 417 -19.91 -6.32 23.36
C GLN A 417 -18.60 -5.75 23.90
N GLU A 418 -17.59 -6.60 24.00
CA GLU A 418 -16.25 -6.22 24.44
C GLU A 418 -15.41 -5.67 23.29
N SER A 419 -15.83 -5.85 22.04
CA SER A 419 -15.11 -5.51 20.81
C SER A 419 -13.66 -6.02 20.83
N VAL A 420 -13.49 -7.29 21.23
CA VAL A 420 -12.21 -8.01 21.18
C VAL A 420 -12.21 -8.97 20.02
N ILE A 421 -11.13 -8.95 19.25
CA ILE A 421 -10.94 -9.78 18.06
C ILE A 421 -9.64 -10.55 18.22
N VAL A 422 -9.68 -11.85 17.92
CA VAL A 422 -8.50 -12.73 17.96
C VAL A 422 -8.38 -13.51 16.67
N TYR A 423 -7.21 -13.47 16.06
CA TYR A 423 -6.87 -14.30 14.90
C TYR A 423 -5.46 -14.85 15.02
N ARG A 424 -5.21 -15.90 14.24
CA ARG A 424 -3.91 -16.56 14.13
C ARG A 424 -3.33 -16.33 12.72
N ARG A 425 -2.08 -15.97 12.69
CA ARG A 425 -1.26 -15.99 11.47
C ARG A 425 -0.38 -17.22 11.52
N LYS A 426 -0.44 -18.01 10.44
CA LYS A 426 0.28 -19.29 10.37
C LYS A 426 1.49 -19.18 9.46
N GLY A 427 2.65 -19.63 9.96
CA GLY A 427 3.84 -19.82 9.16
C GLY A 427 3.87 -21.19 8.46
N ILE A 428 4.94 -21.46 7.72
CA ILE A 428 5.21 -22.80 7.20
C ILE A 428 5.50 -23.76 8.37
N LEU A 429 6.24 -23.28 9.36
CA LEU A 429 6.54 -24.00 10.58
C LEU A 429 5.59 -23.55 11.70
N PRO A 430 4.89 -24.47 12.39
CA PRO A 430 3.93 -24.11 13.45
C PRO A 430 4.52 -23.31 14.60
N GLU A 431 5.82 -23.46 14.90
CA GLU A 431 6.52 -22.64 15.90
C GLU A 431 6.57 -21.14 15.55
N ASN A 432 6.41 -20.80 14.28
CA ASN A 432 6.36 -19.40 13.81
C ASN A 432 4.99 -18.78 13.93
N ASP A 433 3.95 -19.56 14.23
CA ASP A 433 2.59 -19.03 14.33
C ASP A 433 2.47 -17.91 15.35
N LEU A 434 1.65 -16.93 15.03
CA LEU A 434 1.35 -15.79 15.87
C LEU A 434 -0.14 -15.77 16.25
N LEU A 435 -0.43 -15.42 17.49
CA LEU A 435 -1.77 -14.99 17.92
C LEU A 435 -1.80 -13.47 17.99
N VAL A 436 -2.78 -12.87 17.36
CA VAL A 436 -3.01 -11.42 17.36
C VAL A 436 -4.31 -11.15 18.09
N ILE A 437 -4.25 -10.31 19.11
CA ILE A 437 -5.39 -9.95 19.94
C ILE A 437 -5.57 -8.43 19.88
N LEU A 438 -6.75 -7.99 19.46
CA LEU A 438 -7.10 -6.58 19.31
C LEU A 438 -8.21 -6.22 20.29
N ASN A 439 -7.95 -5.31 21.20
CA ASN A 439 -8.95 -4.72 22.07
C ASN A 439 -9.34 -3.33 21.54
N MET A 440 -10.53 -3.24 20.97
CA MET A 440 -11.03 -2.03 20.31
C MET A 440 -11.72 -1.04 21.25
N THR A 441 -11.63 -1.27 22.57
CA THR A 441 -12.28 -0.42 23.60
C THR A 441 -11.27 0.20 24.55
N PRO A 442 -11.60 1.37 25.16
CA PRO A 442 -10.74 2.01 26.15
C PRO A 442 -10.83 1.36 27.54
N VAL A 443 -11.05 0.05 27.59
CA VAL A 443 -11.20 -0.74 28.82
C VAL A 443 -10.12 -1.81 28.86
N VAL A 444 -9.30 -1.80 29.91
CA VAL A 444 -8.34 -2.88 30.18
C VAL A 444 -9.09 -4.18 30.46
N ARG A 445 -8.68 -5.28 29.83
CA ARG A 445 -9.27 -6.61 30.04
C ARG A 445 -8.25 -7.51 30.73
N ASN A 446 -8.43 -7.73 32.01
CA ASN A 446 -7.61 -8.66 32.79
C ASN A 446 -8.15 -10.09 32.69
N ASP A 447 -7.25 -11.07 32.77
CA ASP A 447 -7.62 -12.51 32.77
C ASP A 447 -8.47 -12.92 31.56
N TRP A 448 -8.17 -12.38 30.36
CA TRP A 448 -8.88 -12.70 29.14
C TRP A 448 -8.46 -14.08 28.64
N LYS A 449 -9.45 -14.94 28.40
CA LYS A 449 -9.22 -16.33 28.01
C LYS A 449 -9.37 -16.50 26.50
N ILE A 450 -8.35 -17.07 25.88
CA ILE A 450 -8.32 -17.43 24.46
C ILE A 450 -8.20 -18.95 24.37
N TYR A 451 -8.92 -19.55 23.44
CA TYR A 451 -8.85 -20.98 23.18
C TYR A 451 -8.24 -21.23 21.80
N ALA A 452 -7.05 -21.81 21.75
CA ALA A 452 -6.33 -22.10 20.51
C ALA A 452 -5.72 -23.50 20.55
N GLN A 453 -5.52 -24.08 19.38
CA GLN A 453 -4.96 -25.43 19.24
C GLN A 453 -3.45 -25.43 18.95
N GLY A 454 -2.79 -26.53 19.30
CA GLY A 454 -1.52 -26.96 18.77
C GLY A 454 -0.25 -26.34 19.36
N LYS A 455 -0.33 -25.37 20.30
CA LYS A 455 0.88 -24.73 20.86
C LYS A 455 0.77 -24.55 22.36
N GLU A 456 1.74 -25.08 23.10
CA GLU A 456 1.74 -25.14 24.57
C GLU A 456 2.33 -23.90 25.24
N THR A 457 3.10 -23.10 24.51
CA THR A 457 3.80 -21.93 25.07
C THR A 457 3.66 -20.75 24.15
N TRP A 458 3.47 -19.58 24.73
CA TRP A 458 3.35 -18.31 24.07
C TRP A 458 4.18 -17.24 24.77
N LYS A 459 4.69 -16.31 24.02
CA LYS A 459 5.45 -15.15 24.51
C LYS A 459 4.98 -13.90 23.79
N GLU A 460 4.79 -12.81 24.50
CA GLU A 460 4.51 -11.51 23.89
C GLU A 460 5.74 -11.04 23.09
N VAL A 461 5.52 -10.76 21.80
CA VAL A 461 6.55 -10.23 20.88
C VAL A 461 6.27 -8.81 20.45
N PHE A 462 5.04 -8.34 20.64
CA PHE A 462 4.64 -6.96 20.40
C PHE A 462 3.43 -6.58 21.25
N ASN A 463 3.45 -5.35 21.75
CA ASN A 463 2.32 -4.76 22.48
C ASN A 463 2.27 -3.26 22.14
N SER A 464 1.19 -2.82 21.50
CA SER A 464 1.06 -1.43 21.05
C SER A 464 0.95 -0.40 22.18
N ASP A 465 0.67 -0.86 23.41
CA ASP A 465 0.55 0.01 24.60
C ASP A 465 1.86 0.14 25.41
N GLU A 466 2.98 -0.32 24.88
CA GLU A 466 4.27 -0.10 25.55
C GLU A 466 4.60 1.40 25.71
N LYS A 467 5.26 1.73 26.80
CA LYS A 467 5.70 3.12 27.09
C LYS A 467 6.54 3.73 25.98
N LYS A 468 7.37 2.92 25.29
CA LYS A 468 8.19 3.37 24.17
C LYS A 468 7.37 3.83 22.96
N TYR A 469 6.06 3.54 22.92
CA TYR A 469 5.10 3.97 21.88
C TYR A 469 4.10 5.01 22.39
N TRP A 470 4.39 5.65 23.51
CA TRP A 470 3.47 6.56 24.19
C TRP A 470 2.22 5.88 24.73
N GLY A 471 2.29 4.58 25.01
CA GLY A 471 1.28 3.81 25.69
C GLY A 471 1.39 3.94 27.20
N THR A 472 0.47 3.30 27.93
CA THR A 472 0.49 3.27 29.41
C THR A 472 1.62 2.38 29.94
N GLY A 473 1.92 1.29 29.23
CA GLY A 473 2.88 0.27 29.65
C GLY A 473 2.48 -0.46 30.93
N ASP A 474 1.20 -0.43 31.28
CA ASP A 474 0.71 -1.04 32.53
C ASP A 474 0.32 -2.51 32.35
N VAL A 475 0.10 -2.94 31.11
CA VAL A 475 -0.39 -4.28 30.76
C VAL A 475 0.57 -4.94 29.76
N PHE A 476 1.08 -6.14 30.13
CA PHE A 476 1.95 -6.94 29.27
C PHE A 476 1.88 -8.42 29.64
N ASN A 477 2.29 -9.29 28.72
CA ASN A 477 2.16 -10.75 28.83
C ASN A 477 3.50 -11.45 28.53
N PRO A 478 4.50 -11.34 29.41
CA PRO A 478 5.83 -11.90 29.14
C PRO A 478 5.81 -13.43 29.02
N ALA A 479 4.92 -14.10 29.77
CA ALA A 479 4.71 -15.53 29.74
C ALA A 479 3.25 -15.83 30.12
N PRO A 480 2.31 -15.77 29.16
CA PRO A 480 0.92 -16.08 29.42
C PRO A 480 0.74 -17.47 30.04
N VAL A 481 -0.21 -17.59 30.97
CA VAL A 481 -0.54 -18.90 31.54
C VAL A 481 -1.30 -19.71 30.50
N VAL A 482 -0.80 -20.91 30.22
CA VAL A 482 -1.37 -21.84 29.23
C VAL A 482 -1.78 -23.11 29.92
N LYS A 483 -3.00 -23.57 29.69
CA LYS A 483 -3.55 -24.79 30.27
C LYS A 483 -4.17 -25.66 29.19
N LEU A 484 -3.79 -26.92 29.13
CA LEU A 484 -4.42 -27.90 28.24
C LEU A 484 -5.86 -28.16 28.72
N VAL A 485 -6.85 -27.92 27.86
CA VAL A 485 -8.27 -28.12 28.14
C VAL A 485 -8.87 -29.32 27.42
N ASP A 486 -8.35 -29.69 26.27
CA ASP A 486 -8.71 -30.90 25.55
C ASP A 486 -7.48 -31.58 24.94
N LYS A 487 -7.17 -32.77 25.40
CA LYS A 487 -6.02 -33.54 24.94
C LYS A 487 -6.23 -34.12 23.54
N ASN A 488 -7.46 -34.40 23.14
CA ASN A 488 -7.73 -35.03 21.83
C ASN A 488 -7.56 -34.04 20.70
N THR A 489 -7.98 -32.80 20.90
CA THR A 489 -7.87 -31.72 19.95
C THR A 489 -6.62 -30.87 20.14
N GLN A 490 -5.84 -31.12 21.18
CA GLN A 490 -4.70 -30.28 21.59
C GLN A 490 -5.13 -28.81 21.78
N GLN A 491 -6.29 -28.61 22.40
CA GLN A 491 -6.80 -27.28 22.68
C GLN A 491 -6.27 -26.76 24.00
N TYR A 492 -5.81 -25.52 24.00
CA TYR A 492 -5.26 -24.82 25.17
C TYR A 492 -6.07 -23.57 25.48
N GLU A 493 -6.30 -23.32 26.77
CA GLU A 493 -6.73 -22.04 27.31
C GLU A 493 -5.49 -21.19 27.57
N ILE A 494 -5.44 -20.01 26.98
CA ILE A 494 -4.35 -19.04 27.11
C ILE A 494 -4.92 -17.84 27.83
N ASN A 495 -4.37 -17.51 29.00
CA ASN A 495 -4.83 -16.39 29.81
C ASN A 495 -3.91 -15.18 29.57
N VAL A 496 -4.50 -14.06 29.12
CA VAL A 496 -3.79 -12.82 28.77
C VAL A 496 -4.45 -11.61 29.41
N HIS A 497 -3.67 -10.53 29.50
CA HIS A 497 -4.16 -9.21 29.87
C HIS A 497 -4.12 -8.32 28.62
N LEU A 498 -5.23 -7.60 28.36
CA LEU A 498 -5.35 -6.76 27.16
C LEU A 498 -5.35 -5.29 27.54
N PRO A 499 -4.45 -4.49 26.97
CA PRO A 499 -4.43 -3.04 27.20
C PRO A 499 -5.66 -2.38 26.54
N ALA A 500 -6.05 -1.22 27.06
CA ALA A 500 -7.08 -0.39 26.47
C ALA A 500 -6.65 0.10 25.07
N LEU A 501 -7.55 0.01 24.07
CA LEU A 501 -7.26 0.42 22.68
C LEU A 501 -5.90 -0.10 22.21
N GLY A 502 -5.66 -1.38 22.44
CA GLY A 502 -4.34 -1.96 22.21
C GLY A 502 -4.35 -3.29 21.48
N ALA A 503 -3.23 -3.58 20.86
CA ALA A 503 -2.93 -4.83 20.20
C ALA A 503 -1.82 -5.58 20.93
N VAL A 504 -2.00 -6.90 21.08
CA VAL A 504 -1.00 -7.81 21.61
C VAL A 504 -0.73 -8.89 20.58
N VAL A 505 0.54 -9.16 20.32
CA VAL A 505 0.98 -10.25 19.44
C VAL A 505 1.79 -11.24 20.26
N LEU A 506 1.37 -12.49 20.25
CA LEU A 506 2.04 -13.60 20.91
C LEU A 506 2.68 -14.54 19.88
N LYS A 507 3.89 -15.02 20.19
CA LYS A 507 4.62 -16.04 19.43
C LYS A 507 4.91 -17.27 20.27
#